data_7cdd263058441774c2a79c31793d348b
#
_entry.id   7cdd263058441774c2a79c31793d348b
#
_cell.length_a   1.000
_cell.length_b   1.000
_cell.length_c   1.000
_cell.angle_alpha   90.00
_cell.angle_beta   90.00
_cell.angle_gamma   90.00
#
_symmetry.space_group_name_H-M   'P 1'
#
loop_
_entity.id
_entity.type
_entity.pdbx_description
1 polymer ?
#
loop_
_entity_poly.entity_id
_entity_poly.type
_entity_poly.pdbx_seq_one_letter_code
_entity_poly.pdbx_strand_id
1 'polypeptide(L)'
;MIHRTQSSPAIASRPRRERGKKSHAHRILNRLWVRLIGATSTCEQPHATHIPVLIGIAAACHPKHLIEFGSGNFSTLAFLDETAFPSLSLIESYENDPVWMGQMEEKLAGNPRMAYRFFEGRMRDSVCRANLAEADLIFIDDSSDSWERAHTIREVTPACGERPIAIVHDYELPAIRFACRKFEHRFIFPMFTPQTCAAWNGDARRKQIMDRVARKIEENNATLKVTDVSGWANAFRG
;
A
#
# COMPACT_ATOMS: atom_id res chain seq x y z
N MET A 1 -29.50 -50.06 -31.04
CA MET A 1 -28.59 -49.28 -30.20
C MET A 1 -28.01 -48.19 -31.05
N ILE A 2 -28.44 -46.95 -30.85
CA ILE A 2 -28.00 -45.79 -31.65
C ILE A 2 -27.26 -44.89 -30.69
N HIS A 3 -25.92 -44.83 -30.84
CA HIS A 3 -25.08 -43.89 -30.11
C HIS A 3 -25.22 -42.48 -30.69
N ARG A 4 -25.85 -41.57 -29.96
CA ARG A 4 -25.82 -40.13 -30.22
C ARG A 4 -24.55 -39.54 -29.61
N THR A 5 -23.60 -39.15 -30.43
CA THR A 5 -22.49 -38.30 -30.07
C THR A 5 -22.99 -36.87 -29.91
N GLN A 6 -22.99 -36.35 -28.68
CA GLN A 6 -23.21 -34.92 -28.41
C GLN A 6 -21.92 -34.14 -28.70
N SER A 7 -21.99 -33.28 -29.70
CA SER A 7 -20.97 -32.29 -30.02
C SER A 7 -21.09 -31.11 -29.02
N SER A 8 -20.03 -30.88 -28.23
CA SER A 8 -19.91 -29.68 -27.38
C SER A 8 -19.81 -28.41 -28.23
N PRO A 9 -20.48 -27.31 -27.85
CA PRO A 9 -20.34 -26.04 -28.55
C PRO A 9 -18.97 -25.42 -28.29
N ALA A 10 -18.31 -24.97 -29.36
CA ALA A 10 -17.06 -24.23 -29.33
C ALA A 10 -17.26 -22.94 -28.52
N ILE A 11 -16.41 -22.75 -27.50
CA ILE A 11 -16.33 -21.50 -26.72
C ILE A 11 -15.76 -20.43 -27.64
N ALA A 12 -16.61 -19.50 -28.07
CA ALA A 12 -16.18 -18.33 -28.84
C ALA A 12 -15.22 -17.50 -28.00
N SER A 13 -13.98 -17.37 -28.48
CA SER A 13 -12.95 -16.49 -27.90
C SER A 13 -13.45 -15.04 -27.91
N ARG A 14 -13.66 -14.46 -26.72
CA ARG A 14 -13.96 -13.04 -26.58
C ARG A 14 -12.79 -12.21 -27.15
N PRO A 15 -13.07 -11.15 -27.91
CA PRO A 15 -12.02 -10.29 -28.45
C PRO A 15 -11.21 -9.66 -27.29
N ARG A 16 -9.90 -9.80 -27.38
CA ARG A 16 -8.90 -9.22 -26.48
C ARG A 16 -9.10 -7.70 -26.51
N ARG A 17 -9.72 -7.12 -25.45
CA ARG A 17 -9.82 -5.66 -25.30
C ARG A 17 -8.42 -5.08 -25.33
N GLU A 18 -8.13 -4.30 -26.35
CA GLU A 18 -6.89 -3.52 -26.45
C GLU A 18 -6.69 -2.77 -25.14
N ARG A 19 -5.55 -2.97 -24.49
CA ARG A 19 -5.12 -2.15 -23.34
C ARG A 19 -5.07 -0.71 -23.84
N GLY A 20 -6.05 0.09 -23.41
CA GLY A 20 -6.14 1.48 -23.81
C GLY A 20 -4.82 2.18 -23.53
N LYS A 21 -4.20 2.74 -24.57
CA LYS A 21 -3.00 3.57 -24.47
C LYS A 21 -3.30 4.68 -23.48
N LYS A 22 -2.79 4.56 -22.26
CA LYS A 22 -2.92 5.59 -21.23
C LYS A 22 -2.44 6.90 -21.83
N SER A 23 -3.27 7.93 -21.80
CA SER A 23 -3.00 9.21 -22.45
C SER A 23 -1.64 9.74 -21.98
N HIS A 24 -0.76 10.03 -22.94
CA HIS A 24 0.57 10.60 -22.69
C HIS A 24 0.49 11.88 -21.84
N ALA A 25 -0.62 12.63 -21.98
CA ALA A 25 -0.94 13.81 -21.19
C ALA A 25 -1.06 13.54 -19.69
N HIS A 26 -1.65 12.41 -19.24
CA HIS A 26 -1.76 12.07 -17.82
C HIS A 26 -0.39 11.80 -17.18
N ARG A 27 0.52 11.14 -17.91
CA ARG A 27 1.89 10.90 -17.41
C ARG A 27 2.68 12.19 -17.29
N ILE A 28 2.50 13.13 -18.24
CA ILE A 28 3.15 14.44 -18.21
C ILE A 28 2.61 15.28 -17.04
N LEU A 29 1.30 15.33 -16.83
CA LEU A 29 0.68 16.08 -15.75
C LEU A 29 1.11 15.54 -14.36
N ASN A 30 1.15 14.24 -14.15
CA ASN A 30 1.66 13.65 -12.92
C ASN A 30 3.15 13.98 -12.70
N ARG A 31 3.99 13.90 -13.74
CA ARG A 31 5.41 14.25 -13.64
C ARG A 31 5.64 15.75 -13.38
N LEU A 32 4.85 16.63 -13.98
CA LEU A 32 4.93 18.07 -13.73
C LEU A 32 4.45 18.40 -12.31
N TRP A 33 3.40 17.76 -11.85
CA TRP A 33 2.88 17.94 -10.49
C TRP A 33 3.87 17.49 -9.42
N VAL A 34 4.47 16.31 -9.59
CA VAL A 34 5.51 15.79 -8.70
C VAL A 34 6.73 16.73 -8.68
N ARG A 35 7.13 17.29 -9.85
CA ARG A 35 8.22 18.28 -9.90
C ARG A 35 7.86 19.60 -9.23
N LEU A 36 6.62 20.05 -9.33
CA LEU A 36 6.19 21.32 -8.72
C LEU A 36 6.12 21.24 -7.19
N ILE A 37 5.69 20.09 -6.66
CA ILE A 37 5.59 19.84 -5.21
C ILE A 37 6.92 19.32 -4.65
N GLY A 38 7.68 18.56 -5.44
CA GLY A 38 8.92 17.90 -5.04
C GLY A 38 10.16 18.80 -4.95
N ALA A 39 10.01 20.12 -5.16
CA ALA A 39 11.15 21.05 -5.15
C ALA A 39 11.83 21.22 -3.77
N THR A 40 11.34 20.57 -2.71
CA THR A 40 11.86 20.77 -1.35
C THR A 40 12.39 19.49 -0.68
N SER A 41 12.27 18.30 -1.26
CA SER A 41 12.76 17.06 -0.65
C SER A 41 13.92 16.45 -1.42
N THR A 42 15.10 16.41 -0.81
CA THR A 42 16.30 15.71 -1.29
C THR A 42 16.31 14.22 -0.89
N CYS A 43 15.16 13.55 -0.83
CA CYS A 43 15.13 12.15 -0.46
C CYS A 43 15.79 11.30 -1.57
N GLU A 44 16.90 10.63 -1.22
CA GLU A 44 17.66 9.77 -2.15
C GLU A 44 16.85 8.54 -2.63
N GLN A 45 15.81 8.15 -1.87
CA GLN A 45 14.97 6.97 -2.12
C GLN A 45 13.47 7.33 -2.04
N PRO A 46 12.90 7.99 -3.06
CA PRO A 46 11.51 8.46 -3.01
C PRO A 46 10.50 7.32 -2.88
N HIS A 47 10.83 6.12 -3.34
CA HIS A 47 9.96 4.94 -3.23
C HIS A 47 9.96 4.30 -1.83
N ALA A 48 10.74 4.82 -0.87
CA ALA A 48 10.83 4.29 0.49
C ALA A 48 10.36 5.27 1.57
N THR A 49 9.81 6.43 1.18
CA THR A 49 9.44 7.50 2.13
C THR A 49 8.33 7.12 3.10
N HIS A 50 7.59 6.07 2.82
CA HIS A 50 6.57 5.49 3.68
C HIS A 50 7.13 4.62 4.83
N ILE A 51 8.38 4.15 4.74
CA ILE A 51 8.96 3.21 5.71
C ILE A 51 8.98 3.76 7.15
N PRO A 52 9.46 4.97 7.43
CA PRO A 52 9.43 5.52 8.79
C PRO A 52 8.00 5.61 9.36
N VAL A 53 7.02 5.93 8.52
CA VAL A 53 5.62 6.03 8.92
C VAL A 53 5.04 4.66 9.27
N LEU A 54 5.31 3.64 8.43
CA LEU A 54 4.87 2.26 8.67
C LEU A 54 5.43 1.73 9.99
N ILE A 55 6.75 1.89 10.22
CA ILE A 55 7.42 1.44 11.45
C ILE A 55 6.87 2.19 12.65
N GLY A 56 6.71 3.50 12.56
CA GLY A 56 6.21 4.33 13.67
C GLY A 56 4.77 3.99 14.06
N ILE A 57 3.88 3.79 13.10
CA ILE A 57 2.50 3.36 13.37
C ILE A 57 2.49 1.93 13.93
N ALA A 58 3.29 1.01 13.39
CA ALA A 58 3.38 -0.35 13.91
C ALA A 58 3.91 -0.39 15.34
N ALA A 59 4.92 0.41 15.68
CA ALA A 59 5.44 0.52 17.04
C ALA A 59 4.41 1.08 18.03
N ALA A 60 3.54 1.99 17.58
CA ALA A 60 2.52 2.62 18.43
C ALA A 60 1.23 1.78 18.57
N CYS A 61 0.85 1.00 17.56
CA CYS A 61 -0.43 0.30 17.49
C CYS A 61 -0.31 -1.22 17.69
N HIS A 62 0.90 -1.80 17.60
CA HIS A 62 1.18 -3.22 17.73
C HIS A 62 0.28 -4.13 16.86
N PRO A 63 0.22 -3.88 15.52
CA PRO A 63 -0.66 -4.62 14.63
C PRO A 63 -0.25 -6.09 14.56
N LYS A 64 -1.23 -6.99 14.47
CA LYS A 64 -1.02 -8.42 14.29
C LYS A 64 -1.25 -8.85 12.85
N HIS A 65 -2.16 -8.19 12.14
CA HIS A 65 -2.54 -8.49 10.78
C HIS A 65 -2.39 -7.24 9.90
N LEU A 66 -1.58 -7.37 8.85
CA LEU A 66 -1.36 -6.35 7.84
C LEU A 66 -1.82 -6.86 6.48
N ILE A 67 -2.53 -6.02 5.73
CA ILE A 67 -2.87 -6.24 4.33
C ILE A 67 -2.16 -5.20 3.47
N GLU A 68 -1.45 -5.65 2.44
CA GLU A 68 -0.75 -4.81 1.48
C GLU A 68 -1.37 -4.97 0.10
N PHE A 69 -1.68 -3.85 -0.54
CA PHE A 69 -2.06 -3.79 -1.95
C PHE A 69 -0.92 -3.17 -2.75
N GLY A 70 -0.28 -3.97 -3.60
CA GLY A 70 0.93 -3.64 -4.35
C GLY A 70 2.20 -3.98 -3.59
N SER A 71 2.80 -5.13 -3.90
CA SER A 71 4.05 -5.54 -3.30
C SER A 71 5.24 -4.70 -3.76
N GLY A 72 6.20 -4.47 -2.87
CA GLY A 72 7.37 -3.65 -3.15
C GLY A 72 8.68 -4.11 -2.50
N ASN A 73 9.80 -3.78 -3.13
CA ASN A 73 11.12 -4.06 -2.57
C ASN A 73 11.39 -3.35 -1.23
N PHE A 74 10.64 -2.30 -0.92
CA PHE A 74 10.81 -1.57 0.33
C PHE A 74 9.78 -2.01 1.38
N SER A 75 8.48 -1.84 1.12
CA SER A 75 7.42 -2.13 2.08
C SER A 75 7.34 -3.62 2.43
N THR A 76 7.17 -4.48 1.43
CA THR A 76 6.97 -5.92 1.66
C THR A 76 8.16 -6.54 2.38
N LEU A 77 9.40 -6.19 1.98
CA LEU A 77 10.61 -6.68 2.65
C LEU A 77 10.78 -6.10 4.05
N ALA A 78 10.41 -4.84 4.29
CA ALA A 78 10.44 -4.25 5.62
C ALA A 78 9.48 -4.96 6.59
N PHE A 79 8.29 -5.36 6.13
CA PHE A 79 7.32 -6.09 6.96
C PHE A 79 7.85 -7.45 7.45
N LEU A 80 8.84 -8.04 6.76
CA LEU A 80 9.49 -9.27 7.20
C LEU A 80 10.48 -9.04 8.35
N ASP A 81 10.92 -7.81 8.59
CA ASP A 81 11.83 -7.50 9.69
C ASP A 81 11.08 -7.56 11.03
N GLU A 82 11.35 -8.62 11.79
CA GLU A 82 10.74 -8.86 13.11
C GLU A 82 11.15 -7.82 14.15
N THR A 83 12.26 -7.13 13.93
CA THR A 83 12.68 -6.04 14.81
C THR A 83 11.83 -4.80 14.59
N ALA A 84 11.48 -4.50 13.35
CA ALA A 84 10.65 -3.34 13.01
C ALA A 84 9.15 -3.63 13.23
N PHE A 85 8.73 -4.88 12.99
CA PHE A 85 7.33 -5.30 13.07
C PHE A 85 7.15 -6.53 13.98
N PRO A 86 7.49 -6.42 15.30
CA PRO A 86 7.53 -7.57 16.19
C PRO A 86 6.16 -8.17 16.50
N SER A 87 5.09 -7.42 16.35
CA SER A 87 3.73 -7.86 16.63
C SER A 87 3.02 -8.51 15.43
N LEU A 88 3.53 -8.32 14.19
CA LEU A 88 2.91 -8.90 13.01
C LEU A 88 3.02 -10.42 13.01
N SER A 89 1.87 -11.08 12.95
CA SER A 89 1.74 -12.54 12.82
C SER A 89 1.23 -12.97 11.45
N LEU A 90 0.55 -12.07 10.72
CA LEU A 90 0.04 -12.29 9.39
C LEU A 90 0.25 -11.06 8.52
N ILE A 91 0.84 -11.27 7.34
CA ILE A 91 1.04 -10.29 6.29
C ILE A 91 0.41 -10.87 5.02
N GLU A 92 -0.68 -10.26 4.55
CA GLU A 92 -1.27 -10.60 3.25
C GLU A 92 -0.87 -9.54 2.24
N SER A 93 -0.06 -9.90 1.24
CA SER A 93 0.34 -8.98 0.18
C SER A 93 -0.27 -9.41 -1.15
N TYR A 94 -1.00 -8.48 -1.78
CA TYR A 94 -1.69 -8.69 -3.05
C TYR A 94 -0.91 -8.05 -4.20
N GLU A 95 -0.66 -8.82 -5.27
CA GLU A 95 0.06 -8.39 -6.45
C GLU A 95 -0.68 -8.80 -7.73
N ASN A 96 -0.69 -7.94 -8.74
CA ASN A 96 -1.37 -8.20 -10.00
C ASN A 96 -0.47 -8.12 -11.25
N ASP A 97 0.80 -7.81 -11.08
CA ASP A 97 1.82 -7.93 -12.13
C ASP A 97 2.52 -9.30 -12.00
N PRO A 98 2.35 -10.22 -12.97
CA PRO A 98 2.91 -11.56 -12.86
C PRO A 98 4.44 -11.60 -12.92
N VAL A 99 5.06 -10.60 -13.56
CA VAL A 99 6.53 -10.51 -13.63
C VAL A 99 7.07 -10.08 -12.27
N TRP A 100 6.45 -9.09 -11.66
CA TRP A 100 6.81 -8.61 -10.33
C TRP A 100 6.53 -9.67 -9.26
N MET A 101 5.38 -10.37 -9.37
CA MET A 101 5.06 -11.52 -8.52
C MET A 101 6.19 -12.53 -8.47
N GLY A 102 6.69 -12.98 -9.64
CA GLY A 102 7.77 -13.96 -9.72
C GLY A 102 9.08 -13.47 -9.09
N GLN A 103 9.41 -12.18 -9.22
CA GLN A 103 10.62 -11.60 -8.61
C GLN A 103 10.51 -11.53 -7.08
N MET A 104 9.32 -11.26 -6.55
CA MET A 104 9.10 -11.15 -5.11
C MET A 104 8.92 -12.51 -4.44
N GLU A 105 8.30 -13.48 -5.11
CA GLU A 105 8.04 -14.80 -4.58
C GLU A 105 9.33 -15.49 -4.09
N GLU A 106 10.43 -15.40 -4.86
CA GLU A 106 11.73 -15.91 -4.47
C GLU A 106 12.25 -15.28 -3.17
N LYS A 107 12.06 -13.96 -3.00
CA LYS A 107 12.52 -13.22 -1.82
C LYS A 107 11.65 -13.48 -0.58
N LEU A 108 10.41 -13.87 -0.77
CA LEU A 108 9.42 -14.08 0.28
C LEU A 108 9.29 -15.55 0.69
N ALA A 109 9.91 -16.46 -0.09
CA ALA A 109 9.78 -17.90 0.10
C ALA A 109 10.13 -18.33 1.52
N GLY A 110 9.25 -19.14 2.11
CA GLY A 110 9.47 -19.76 3.42
C GLY A 110 9.22 -18.86 4.63
N ASN A 111 8.81 -17.60 4.48
CA ASN A 111 8.43 -16.79 5.64
C ASN A 111 7.02 -17.18 6.12
N PRO A 112 6.85 -17.73 7.34
CA PRO A 112 5.58 -18.26 7.81
C PRO A 112 4.53 -17.19 8.07
N ARG A 113 4.91 -15.92 8.18
CA ARG A 113 3.98 -14.78 8.39
C ARG A 113 3.42 -14.25 7.09
N MET A 114 4.03 -14.61 5.92
CA MET A 114 3.69 -14.04 4.62
C MET A 114 2.68 -14.91 3.86
N ALA A 115 1.54 -14.35 3.55
CA ALA A 115 0.57 -14.86 2.58
C ALA A 115 0.64 -14.01 1.31
N TYR A 116 1.47 -14.40 0.35
CA TYR A 116 1.63 -13.69 -0.92
C TYR A 116 0.60 -14.17 -1.93
N ARG A 117 -0.21 -13.24 -2.48
CA ARG A 117 -1.39 -13.57 -3.28
C ARG A 117 -1.34 -12.86 -4.63
N PHE A 118 -1.29 -13.66 -5.70
CA PHE A 118 -1.48 -13.15 -7.05
C PHE A 118 -2.97 -12.96 -7.38
N PHE A 119 -3.27 -11.86 -8.05
CA PHE A 119 -4.60 -11.54 -8.51
C PHE A 119 -4.59 -11.10 -9.97
N GLU A 120 -5.15 -11.90 -10.86
CA GLU A 120 -5.28 -11.54 -12.27
C GLU A 120 -6.39 -10.52 -12.47
N GLY A 121 -6.03 -9.26 -12.78
CA GLY A 121 -7.01 -8.20 -13.00
C GLY A 121 -6.56 -6.85 -12.47
N ARG A 122 -7.53 -6.04 -12.06
CA ARG A 122 -7.24 -4.74 -11.44
C ARG A 122 -7.12 -4.93 -9.93
N MET A 123 -6.14 -4.28 -9.30
CA MET A 123 -5.92 -4.42 -7.86
C MET A 123 -7.20 -4.14 -7.04
N ARG A 124 -7.97 -3.13 -7.39
CA ARG A 124 -9.26 -2.83 -6.73
C ARG A 124 -10.22 -4.01 -6.66
N ASP A 125 -10.17 -4.92 -7.64
CA ASP A 125 -11.04 -6.09 -7.68
C ASP A 125 -10.59 -7.19 -6.70
N SER A 126 -9.35 -7.11 -6.16
CA SER A 126 -8.85 -7.99 -5.10
C SER A 126 -9.35 -7.59 -3.71
N VAL A 127 -9.78 -6.34 -3.53
CA VAL A 127 -10.23 -5.80 -2.23
C VAL A 127 -11.35 -6.64 -1.61
N CYS A 128 -12.30 -7.12 -2.42
CA CYS A 128 -13.39 -7.99 -1.94
C CYS A 128 -12.94 -9.38 -1.47
N ARG A 129 -11.70 -9.78 -1.78
CA ARG A 129 -11.11 -11.07 -1.34
C ARG A 129 -10.32 -10.94 -0.05
N ALA A 130 -9.94 -9.73 0.32
CA ALA A 130 -9.21 -9.44 1.53
C ALA A 130 -10.18 -9.28 2.71
N ASN A 131 -9.85 -9.86 3.87
CA ASN A 131 -10.65 -9.66 5.07
C ASN A 131 -10.26 -8.35 5.79
N LEU A 132 -10.63 -7.22 5.19
CA LEU A 132 -10.22 -5.90 5.66
C LEU A 132 -10.71 -5.59 7.09
N ALA A 133 -11.85 -6.13 7.50
CA ALA A 133 -12.41 -5.91 8.83
C ALA A 133 -11.56 -6.52 9.95
N GLU A 134 -10.81 -7.58 9.64
CA GLU A 134 -9.90 -8.26 10.58
C GLU A 134 -8.48 -7.67 10.58
N ALA A 135 -8.14 -6.86 9.58
CA ALA A 135 -6.84 -6.21 9.52
C ALA A 135 -6.67 -5.17 10.63
N ASP A 136 -5.44 -4.96 11.06
CA ASP A 136 -5.04 -3.85 11.93
C ASP A 136 -4.43 -2.70 11.12
N LEU A 137 -3.66 -3.05 10.09
CA LEU A 137 -3.09 -2.11 9.12
C LEU A 137 -3.44 -2.52 7.69
N ILE A 138 -3.64 -1.52 6.84
CA ILE A 138 -3.78 -1.69 5.39
C ILE A 138 -2.80 -0.75 4.73
N PHE A 139 -1.87 -1.26 3.92
CA PHE A 139 -0.94 -0.44 3.14
C PHE A 139 -1.33 -0.44 1.66
N ILE A 140 -1.39 0.73 1.02
CA ILE A 140 -1.83 0.90 -0.35
C ILE A 140 -0.77 1.65 -1.15
N ASP A 141 -0.07 0.90 -2.04
CA ASP A 141 0.92 1.41 -3.00
C ASP A 141 0.90 0.61 -4.31
N ASP A 142 -0.31 0.26 -4.78
CA ASP A 142 -0.60 -0.77 -5.77
C ASP A 142 -0.39 -0.40 -7.24
N SER A 143 -0.16 0.86 -7.55
CA SER A 143 -0.05 1.29 -8.96
C SER A 143 0.72 2.59 -9.11
N SER A 144 1.53 2.68 -10.15
CA SER A 144 2.11 3.95 -10.61
C SER A 144 1.08 4.89 -11.25
N ASP A 145 -0.15 4.39 -11.52
CA ASP A 145 -1.28 5.20 -11.98
C ASP A 145 -2.12 5.62 -10.78
N SER A 146 -2.06 6.90 -10.45
CA SER A 146 -2.77 7.47 -9.31
C SER A 146 -4.30 7.29 -9.37
N TRP A 147 -4.90 7.14 -10.53
CA TRP A 147 -6.32 6.88 -10.67
C TRP A 147 -6.68 5.42 -10.35
N GLU A 148 -5.85 4.46 -10.79
CA GLU A 148 -6.06 3.05 -10.42
C GLU A 148 -5.91 2.89 -8.90
N ARG A 149 -4.87 3.47 -8.29
CA ARG A 149 -4.69 3.47 -6.83
C ARG A 149 -5.86 4.16 -6.11
N ALA A 150 -6.36 5.29 -6.63
CA ALA A 150 -7.53 5.95 -6.07
C ALA A 150 -8.80 5.07 -6.13
N HIS A 151 -8.93 4.18 -7.11
CA HIS A 151 -10.01 3.20 -7.14
C HIS A 151 -9.84 2.15 -6.03
N THR A 152 -8.65 1.60 -5.83
CA THR A 152 -8.37 0.69 -4.71
C THR A 152 -8.72 1.34 -3.36
N ILE A 153 -8.31 2.58 -3.12
CA ILE A 153 -8.63 3.32 -1.89
C ILE A 153 -10.16 3.45 -1.70
N ARG A 154 -10.91 3.72 -2.77
CA ARG A 154 -12.37 3.85 -2.69
C ARG A 154 -13.09 2.56 -2.36
N GLU A 155 -12.57 1.42 -2.82
CA GLU A 155 -13.10 0.10 -2.47
C GLU A 155 -12.73 -0.30 -1.04
N VAL A 156 -11.51 0.03 -0.59
CA VAL A 156 -11.05 -0.23 0.78
C VAL A 156 -11.87 0.54 1.81
N THR A 157 -12.17 1.81 1.56
CA THR A 157 -12.80 2.70 2.57
C THR A 157 -14.10 2.15 3.17
N PRO A 158 -15.12 1.70 2.39
CA PRO A 158 -16.35 1.16 2.98
C PRO A 158 -16.16 -0.24 3.57
N ALA A 159 -15.14 -1.00 3.12
CA ALA A 159 -14.94 -2.39 3.51
C ALA A 159 -14.09 -2.53 4.79
N CYS A 160 -13.27 -1.53 5.14
CA CYS A 160 -12.33 -1.66 6.26
C CYS A 160 -12.96 -1.49 7.65
N GLY A 161 -14.17 -0.93 7.77
CA GLY A 161 -14.78 -0.65 9.07
C GLY A 161 -13.98 0.34 9.92
N GLU A 162 -14.03 0.20 11.25
CA GLU A 162 -13.38 1.11 12.21
C GLU A 162 -12.03 0.59 12.72
N ARG A 163 -11.74 -0.70 12.56
CA ARG A 163 -10.56 -1.33 13.15
C ARG A 163 -9.25 -0.92 12.49
N PRO A 164 -9.07 -1.03 11.16
CA PRO A 164 -7.78 -0.78 10.54
C PRO A 164 -7.42 0.70 10.43
N ILE A 165 -6.10 0.92 10.32
CA ILE A 165 -5.54 2.17 9.82
C ILE A 165 -5.04 1.89 8.41
N ALA A 166 -5.56 2.63 7.42
CA ALA A 166 -5.08 2.60 6.06
C ALA A 166 -3.91 3.58 5.92
N ILE A 167 -2.78 3.10 5.40
CA ILE A 167 -1.60 3.89 5.11
C ILE A 167 -1.46 3.98 3.60
N VAL A 168 -1.46 5.19 3.05
CA VAL A 168 -1.51 5.44 1.61
C VAL A 168 -0.29 6.25 1.20
N HIS A 169 0.48 5.73 0.25
CA HIS A 169 1.63 6.42 -0.34
C HIS A 169 1.23 7.37 -1.47
N ASP A 170 2.12 8.32 -1.85
CA ASP A 170 1.91 9.34 -2.89
C ASP A 170 0.69 10.27 -2.62
N TYR A 171 0.43 10.60 -1.37
CA TYR A 171 -0.76 11.36 -0.97
C TYR A 171 -0.84 12.77 -1.59
N GLU A 172 0.26 13.36 -2.01
CA GLU A 172 0.27 14.64 -2.72
C GLU A 172 -0.45 14.59 -4.07
N LEU A 173 -0.64 13.40 -4.67
CA LEU A 173 -1.33 13.25 -5.95
C LEU A 173 -2.83 13.53 -5.80
N PRO A 174 -3.44 14.40 -6.66
CA PRO A 174 -4.81 14.85 -6.48
C PRO A 174 -5.86 13.72 -6.45
N ALA A 175 -5.69 12.68 -7.27
CA ALA A 175 -6.62 11.55 -7.31
C ALA A 175 -6.63 10.77 -5.99
N ILE A 176 -5.44 10.51 -5.42
CA ILE A 176 -5.25 9.82 -4.15
C ILE A 176 -5.80 10.65 -3.01
N ARG A 177 -5.45 11.95 -2.96
CA ARG A 177 -5.98 12.89 -1.96
C ARG A 177 -7.50 12.94 -1.97
N PHE A 178 -8.11 12.97 -3.17
CA PHE A 178 -9.56 12.97 -3.30
C PHE A 178 -10.19 11.65 -2.82
N ALA A 179 -9.60 10.50 -3.13
CA ALA A 179 -10.08 9.21 -2.67
C ALA A 179 -10.02 9.09 -1.14
N CYS A 180 -8.92 9.50 -0.52
CA CYS A 180 -8.75 9.46 0.94
C CYS A 180 -9.77 10.34 1.71
N ARG A 181 -10.44 11.31 1.04
CA ARG A 181 -11.50 12.11 1.69
C ARG A 181 -12.72 11.30 2.12
N LYS A 182 -12.82 10.06 1.68
CA LYS A 182 -13.91 9.15 2.07
C LYS A 182 -13.74 8.57 3.49
N PHE A 183 -12.51 8.54 4.01
CA PHE A 183 -12.27 8.21 5.42
C PHE A 183 -12.72 9.36 6.33
N GLU A 184 -13.19 9.04 7.51
CA GLU A 184 -13.62 10.02 8.52
C GLU A 184 -12.44 10.87 9.01
N HIS A 185 -11.30 10.23 9.21
CA HIS A 185 -10.09 10.85 9.73
C HIS A 185 -8.89 10.63 8.80
N ARG A 186 -8.01 11.61 8.75
CA ARG A 186 -6.76 11.58 7.99
C ARG A 186 -5.67 12.34 8.71
N PHE A 187 -4.46 11.81 8.62
CA PHE A 187 -3.25 12.47 9.10
C PHE A 187 -2.17 12.38 8.01
N ILE A 188 -1.59 13.52 7.64
CA ILE A 188 -0.59 13.61 6.58
C ILE A 188 0.78 13.69 7.23
N PHE A 189 1.73 12.89 6.75
CA PHE A 189 3.13 12.94 7.12
C PHE A 189 3.91 13.71 6.04
N PRO A 190 4.15 15.02 6.24
CA PRO A 190 4.72 15.89 5.20
C PRO A 190 6.25 15.89 5.15
N MET A 191 6.91 15.16 6.05
CA MET A 191 8.37 15.21 6.24
C MET A 191 9.15 14.69 5.04
N PHE A 192 8.52 13.86 4.23
CA PHE A 192 9.11 13.28 3.03
C PHE A 192 8.24 13.54 1.80
N THR A 193 8.88 13.48 0.61
CA THR A 193 8.18 13.50 -0.67
C THR A 193 8.68 12.30 -1.49
N PRO A 194 7.79 11.41 -1.94
CA PRO A 194 6.31 11.41 -1.81
C PRO A 194 5.79 11.37 -0.37
N GLN A 195 4.63 12.03 -0.15
CA GLN A 195 3.98 12.08 1.15
C GLN A 195 3.23 10.77 1.46
N THR A 196 3.13 10.46 2.74
CA THR A 196 2.32 9.34 3.23
C THR A 196 1.16 9.88 4.06
N CYS A 197 -0.02 9.28 3.91
CA CYS A 197 -1.21 9.59 4.69
C CYS A 197 -1.66 8.36 5.48
N ALA A 198 -1.92 8.52 6.77
CA ALA A 198 -2.72 7.57 7.55
C ALA A 198 -4.18 8.01 7.53
N ALA A 199 -5.10 7.08 7.23
CA ALA A 199 -6.53 7.33 7.15
C ALA A 199 -7.31 6.23 7.89
N TRP A 200 -8.39 6.59 8.60
CA TRP A 200 -9.17 5.63 9.38
C TRP A 200 -10.59 6.12 9.62
N ASN A 201 -11.46 5.21 10.04
CA ASN A 201 -12.81 5.52 10.53
C ASN A 201 -12.87 5.33 12.05
N GLY A 202 -13.90 5.89 12.71
CA GLY A 202 -14.17 5.69 14.13
C GLY A 202 -13.28 6.52 15.06
N ASP A 203 -12.44 5.91 15.88
CA ASP A 203 -11.79 6.59 17.01
C ASP A 203 -10.89 7.77 16.65
N ALA A 204 -11.39 8.99 16.87
CA ALA A 204 -10.66 10.23 16.63
C ALA A 204 -9.36 10.38 17.47
N ARG A 205 -9.25 9.65 18.62
CA ARG A 205 -8.05 9.69 19.49
C ARG A 205 -6.80 9.14 18.81
N ARG A 206 -6.95 8.35 17.73
CA ARG A 206 -5.83 7.89 16.91
C ARG A 206 -4.98 9.05 16.33
N LYS A 207 -5.58 10.24 16.20
CA LYS A 207 -4.81 11.43 15.80
C LYS A 207 -3.65 11.71 16.74
N GLN A 208 -3.83 11.49 18.06
CA GLN A 208 -2.74 11.69 19.05
C GLN A 208 -1.59 10.70 18.84
N ILE A 209 -1.90 9.49 18.38
CA ILE A 209 -0.86 8.50 17.99
C ILE A 209 -0.10 9.03 16.78
N MET A 210 -0.80 9.51 15.74
CA MET A 210 -0.17 10.05 14.54
C MET A 210 0.70 11.27 14.84
N ASP A 211 0.25 12.17 15.73
CA ASP A 211 1.02 13.33 16.17
C ASP A 211 2.33 12.91 16.88
N ARG A 212 2.31 11.83 17.70
CA ARG A 212 3.54 11.30 18.33
C ARG A 212 4.49 10.67 17.32
N VAL A 213 3.93 9.87 16.39
CA VAL A 213 4.72 9.26 15.31
C VAL A 213 5.39 10.34 14.47
N ALA A 214 4.66 11.38 14.06
CA ALA A 214 5.18 12.48 13.27
C ALA A 214 6.34 13.19 13.96
N ARG A 215 6.18 13.55 15.24
CA ARG A 215 7.27 14.18 16.02
C ARG A 215 8.52 13.30 16.08
N LYS A 216 8.36 12.01 16.33
CA LYS A 216 9.51 11.09 16.41
C LYS A 216 10.21 10.96 15.06
N ILE A 217 9.47 11.00 13.93
CA ILE A 217 10.08 11.06 12.60
C ILE A 217 10.85 12.37 12.41
N GLU A 218 10.27 13.51 12.77
CA GLU A 218 10.93 14.81 12.66
C GLU A 218 12.23 14.89 13.46
N GLU A 219 12.26 14.32 14.68
CA GLU A 219 13.44 14.24 15.53
C GLU A 219 14.59 13.43 14.91
N ASN A 220 14.29 12.46 14.05
CA ASN A 220 15.28 11.50 13.55
C ASN A 220 15.56 11.61 12.03
N ASN A 221 14.74 12.34 11.26
CA ASN A 221 14.85 12.40 9.80
C ASN A 221 16.14 13.04 9.27
N ALA A 222 16.85 13.81 10.10
CA ALA A 222 18.14 14.38 9.75
C ALA A 222 19.30 13.38 9.87
N THR A 223 19.12 12.31 10.63
CA THR A 223 20.18 11.33 10.96
C THR A 223 19.95 9.96 10.36
N LEU A 224 18.68 9.55 10.16
CA LEU A 224 18.32 8.26 9.61
C LEU A 224 17.90 8.36 8.15
N LYS A 225 18.42 7.45 7.31
CA LYS A 225 17.93 7.28 5.94
C LYS A 225 16.54 6.64 5.98
N VAL A 226 15.67 6.98 5.03
CA VAL A 226 14.30 6.40 4.95
C VAL A 226 14.31 4.87 4.81
N THR A 227 15.36 4.29 4.25
CA THR A 227 15.55 2.85 4.07
C THR A 227 16.21 2.16 5.28
N ASP A 228 16.59 2.89 6.31
CA ASP A 228 17.21 2.31 7.52
C ASP A 228 16.14 1.74 8.46
N VAL A 229 15.62 0.57 8.11
CA VAL A 229 14.55 -0.12 8.85
C VAL A 229 14.94 -0.34 10.31
N SER A 230 16.14 -0.82 10.57
CA SER A 230 16.63 -1.08 11.94
C SER A 230 16.84 0.20 12.75
N GLY A 231 17.37 1.26 12.12
CA GLY A 231 17.52 2.58 12.75
C GLY A 231 16.18 3.17 13.17
N TRP A 232 15.18 3.13 12.29
CA TRP A 232 13.83 3.58 12.60
C TRP A 232 13.17 2.72 13.69
N ALA A 233 13.31 1.39 13.62
CA ALA A 233 12.79 0.51 14.67
C ALA A 233 13.35 0.86 16.05
N ASN A 234 14.65 1.12 16.15
CA ASN A 234 15.29 1.54 17.39
C ASN A 234 14.83 2.93 17.85
N ALA A 235 14.69 3.89 16.95
CA ALA A 235 14.20 5.23 17.26
C ALA A 235 12.79 5.22 17.89
N PHE A 236 11.92 4.31 17.48
CA PHE A 236 10.56 4.19 18.02
C PHE A 236 10.44 3.36 19.31
N ARG A 237 11.49 2.59 19.69
CA ARG A 237 11.49 1.81 20.95
C ARG A 237 11.89 2.63 22.18
N GLY A 238 12.68 3.67 21.99
CA GLY A 238 13.09 4.61 23.04
C GLY A 238 12.07 5.70 23.24
#